data_123d12289246358892c813efca193863
#
_entry.id   123d12289246358892c813efca193863
#
_cell.length_a   1.000
_cell.length_b   1.000
_cell.length_c   1.000
_cell.angle_alpha   90.00
_cell.angle_beta   90.00
_cell.angle_gamma   90.00
#
_symmetry.space_group_name_H-M   'P 1'
#
loop_
_entity.id
_entity.type
_entity.pdbx_description
1 polymer ?
#
loop_
_entity_poly.entity_id
_entity_poly.type
_entity_poly.pdbx_seq_one_letter_code
_entity_poly.pdbx_strand_id
1 'polypeptide(L)'
;MEIKNVVVIGSGTMGSGIAAQLCNANVPVTLLDLKTEICQKAKDRIFNSKPPLLIDKKKIDNIKVGNITDNFNVVSKADWIVEAVVERIDIKHNIYKKIFKNRKQGAIVSSNTSSIPIKILSQNLSDEQKKDFCITHFFNPVRYMGLLEIVKNENNDLDKINSLKVFCENLLGKGAIICNDTPGFLGNRVGVYAMQVAMTEAFKMKLSIEEADAVFGRPMGIPKTGVFGLYDLIGIDLMSDVLKSFIKELPNNDEFQIVAKEIPLIKKLIESGYTGRKGKGGFYRMNKSDGKKILEAINLETGNYSISKKIDLKLDKVDLKALINRKDRYGEYAWSVISKIIKYASSLVPGITDKFNDIDEAMRLGFNWALGPFEMLNEIGIKNFFEKIDNFENNQFLNNLFNSKDENFYGERQLYTDIETLGKIRPKAIKVDKNNSAEIYRFKDFNIVEFTTKANTLDYDSMDSLKKATDKPLIIINESMQFSAGVNLTYTMNFADKGDFKSIEKFIKYFQETCKHLKYSEHPVVSAPSGLTLGGGFEVLVQSNFVASHTNIVVGLVETIVGLIPAGGGCKEMLWRWSQTGEAKKDPDFAPLQVFNIIGYAKTATSPVE
;
A
#
# COMPACT_ATOMS: atom_id res chain seq x y z
N MET A 1 -10.48 -7.62 -25.66
CA MET A 1 -9.16 -8.09 -26.18
C MET A 1 -8.49 -8.93 -25.11
N GLU A 2 -7.91 -10.09 -25.47
CA GLU A 2 -7.18 -10.95 -24.50
C GLU A 2 -5.68 -10.63 -24.57
N ILE A 3 -5.06 -10.33 -23.42
CA ILE A 3 -3.62 -10.04 -23.30
C ILE A 3 -2.90 -11.30 -22.84
N LYS A 4 -2.08 -11.90 -23.71
CA LYS A 4 -1.34 -13.15 -23.45
C LYS A 4 0.18 -12.95 -23.38
N ASN A 5 0.71 -11.99 -24.15
CA ASN A 5 2.14 -11.73 -24.26
C ASN A 5 2.42 -10.24 -24.05
N VAL A 6 3.36 -9.92 -23.19
CA VAL A 6 3.76 -8.53 -22.90
C VAL A 6 5.25 -8.32 -23.17
N VAL A 7 5.57 -7.18 -23.78
CA VAL A 7 6.95 -6.73 -23.94
C VAL A 7 7.15 -5.46 -23.10
N VAL A 8 8.16 -5.44 -22.26
CA VAL A 8 8.57 -4.27 -21.48
C VAL A 8 9.88 -3.73 -22.07
N ILE A 9 9.91 -2.47 -22.46
CA ILE A 9 11.08 -1.80 -23.04
C ILE A 9 11.62 -0.79 -22.04
N GLY A 10 12.86 -1.00 -21.60
CA GLY A 10 13.50 -0.31 -20.50
C GLY A 10 13.56 -1.19 -19.25
N SER A 11 14.77 -1.51 -18.79
CA SER A 11 15.00 -2.42 -17.67
C SER A 11 15.45 -1.70 -16.39
N GLY A 12 15.10 -0.43 -16.25
CA GLY A 12 15.28 0.36 -15.03
C GLY A 12 14.43 -0.15 -13.88
N THR A 13 14.34 0.61 -12.80
CA THR A 13 13.56 0.25 -11.60
C THR A 13 12.11 -0.11 -11.94
N MET A 14 11.44 0.75 -12.73
CA MET A 14 10.04 0.54 -13.06
C MET A 14 9.84 -0.63 -14.02
N GLY A 15 10.60 -0.69 -15.13
CA GLY A 15 10.48 -1.80 -16.09
C GLY A 15 10.80 -3.16 -15.47
N SER A 16 11.80 -3.22 -14.58
CA SER A 16 12.10 -4.42 -13.79
C SER A 16 10.93 -4.83 -12.89
N GLY A 17 10.33 -3.85 -12.21
CA GLY A 17 9.16 -4.08 -11.34
C GLY A 17 7.93 -4.56 -12.11
N ILE A 18 7.65 -3.96 -13.27
CA ILE A 18 6.53 -4.34 -14.14
C ILE A 18 6.75 -5.76 -14.71
N ALA A 19 7.96 -6.07 -15.18
CA ALA A 19 8.28 -7.42 -15.66
C ALA A 19 8.16 -8.47 -14.55
N ALA A 20 8.58 -8.14 -13.32
CA ALA A 20 8.40 -9.03 -12.17
C ALA A 20 6.93 -9.25 -11.83
N GLN A 21 6.09 -8.21 -11.89
CA GLN A 21 4.65 -8.33 -11.61
C GLN A 21 3.93 -9.18 -12.66
N LEU A 22 4.26 -9.00 -13.93
CA LEU A 22 3.75 -9.86 -15.02
C LEU A 22 4.18 -11.32 -14.81
N CYS A 23 5.43 -11.54 -14.43
CA CYS A 23 5.95 -12.87 -14.10
C CYS A 23 5.22 -13.49 -12.90
N ASN A 24 4.95 -12.71 -11.84
CA ASN A 24 4.15 -13.16 -10.69
C ASN A 24 2.75 -13.63 -11.11
N ALA A 25 2.14 -12.97 -12.09
CA ALA A 25 0.83 -13.30 -12.65
C ALA A 25 0.88 -14.45 -13.68
N ASN A 26 2.02 -15.08 -13.90
CA ASN A 26 2.26 -16.10 -14.94
C ASN A 26 2.01 -15.59 -16.37
N VAL A 27 2.14 -14.28 -16.60
CA VAL A 27 2.04 -13.69 -17.93
C VAL A 27 3.40 -13.74 -18.62
N PRO A 28 3.52 -14.33 -19.81
CA PRO A 28 4.76 -14.32 -20.58
C PRO A 28 5.24 -12.89 -20.83
N VAL A 29 6.46 -12.59 -20.40
CA VAL A 29 7.06 -11.25 -20.52
C VAL A 29 8.46 -11.31 -21.10
N THR A 30 8.74 -10.39 -22.04
CA THR A 30 10.08 -10.16 -22.55
C THR A 30 10.53 -8.74 -22.16
N LEU A 31 11.68 -8.65 -21.49
CA LEU A 31 12.30 -7.39 -21.06
C LEU A 31 13.41 -7.01 -22.05
N LEU A 32 13.28 -5.84 -22.66
CA LEU A 32 14.23 -5.31 -23.64
C LEU A 32 14.90 -4.03 -23.13
N ASP A 33 16.18 -3.86 -23.45
CA ASP A 33 16.92 -2.63 -23.20
C ASP A 33 17.95 -2.40 -24.35
N LEU A 34 18.83 -1.41 -24.21
CA LEU A 34 19.87 -1.13 -25.19
C LEU A 34 20.79 -2.34 -25.43
N LYS A 35 21.11 -3.10 -24.38
CA LYS A 35 21.96 -4.30 -24.42
C LYS A 35 21.34 -5.41 -23.58
N THR A 36 21.51 -6.65 -23.99
CA THR A 36 21.00 -7.84 -23.27
C THR A 36 21.60 -7.96 -21.88
N GLU A 37 22.86 -7.57 -21.68
CA GLU A 37 23.53 -7.61 -20.38
C GLU A 37 22.89 -6.66 -19.36
N ILE A 38 22.31 -5.54 -19.81
CA ILE A 38 21.56 -4.63 -18.93
C ILE A 38 20.31 -5.33 -18.41
N CYS A 39 19.58 -6.03 -19.27
CA CYS A 39 18.42 -6.83 -18.87
C CYS A 39 18.81 -8.01 -17.98
N GLN A 40 19.96 -8.65 -18.21
CA GLN A 40 20.43 -9.72 -17.33
C GLN A 40 20.73 -9.19 -15.92
N LYS A 41 21.43 -8.05 -15.81
CA LYS A 41 21.62 -7.38 -14.51
C LYS A 41 20.30 -6.96 -13.86
N ALA A 42 19.29 -6.63 -14.66
CA ALA A 42 17.95 -6.37 -14.14
C ALA A 42 17.28 -7.62 -13.55
N LYS A 43 17.43 -8.80 -14.19
CA LYS A 43 16.98 -10.08 -13.60
C LYS A 43 17.68 -10.36 -12.27
N ASP A 44 18.99 -10.13 -12.18
CA ASP A 44 19.73 -10.31 -10.93
C ASP A 44 19.22 -9.36 -9.83
N ARG A 45 18.91 -8.10 -10.17
CA ARG A 45 18.30 -7.15 -9.24
C ARG A 45 16.90 -7.60 -8.79
N ILE A 46 16.06 -8.10 -9.71
CA ILE A 46 14.73 -8.63 -9.39
C ILE A 46 14.85 -9.79 -8.39
N PHE A 47 15.76 -10.72 -8.66
CA PHE A 47 15.96 -11.92 -7.82
C PHE A 47 16.44 -11.58 -6.40
N ASN A 48 17.33 -10.58 -6.27
CA ASN A 48 17.95 -10.16 -5.01
C ASN A 48 17.27 -8.96 -4.34
N SER A 49 16.14 -8.48 -4.89
CA SER A 49 15.47 -7.29 -4.40
C SER A 49 15.04 -7.39 -2.93
N LYS A 50 15.12 -6.27 -2.23
CA LYS A 50 14.61 -6.09 -0.87
C LYS A 50 13.81 -4.78 -0.81
N PRO A 51 12.49 -4.83 -0.60
CA PRO A 51 11.64 -6.03 -0.46
C PRO A 51 11.61 -6.87 -1.76
N PRO A 52 11.28 -8.19 -1.67
CA PRO A 52 11.25 -9.09 -2.82
C PRO A 52 10.24 -8.68 -3.88
N LEU A 53 10.64 -8.61 -5.14
CA LEU A 53 9.74 -8.30 -6.27
C LEU A 53 9.03 -9.56 -6.79
N LEU A 54 9.62 -10.74 -6.65
CA LEU A 54 8.99 -12.01 -7.02
C LEU A 54 8.26 -12.63 -5.82
N ILE A 55 7.11 -13.24 -6.09
CA ILE A 55 6.38 -14.09 -5.14
C ILE A 55 7.08 -15.44 -5.03
N ASP A 56 7.50 -15.98 -6.18
CA ASP A 56 8.26 -17.22 -6.29
C ASP A 56 9.55 -16.96 -7.10
N LYS A 57 10.69 -17.03 -6.44
CA LYS A 57 12.00 -16.83 -7.08
C LYS A 57 12.30 -17.84 -8.19
N LYS A 58 11.73 -19.05 -8.12
CA LYS A 58 11.87 -20.08 -9.16
C LYS A 58 11.32 -19.65 -10.51
N LYS A 59 10.42 -18.65 -10.53
CA LYS A 59 9.81 -18.14 -11.77
C LYS A 59 10.68 -17.12 -12.50
N ILE A 60 11.84 -16.73 -11.99
CA ILE A 60 12.69 -15.69 -12.61
C ILE A 60 13.01 -15.99 -14.08
N ASP A 61 13.15 -17.26 -14.45
CA ASP A 61 13.47 -17.66 -15.82
C ASP A 61 12.31 -17.51 -16.81
N ASN A 62 11.10 -17.27 -16.32
CA ASN A 62 9.96 -16.89 -17.14
C ASN A 62 10.09 -15.47 -17.72
N ILE A 63 10.97 -14.63 -17.14
CA ILE A 63 11.31 -13.33 -17.71
C ILE A 63 12.37 -13.56 -18.79
N LYS A 64 11.97 -13.46 -20.07
CA LYS A 64 12.89 -13.47 -21.20
C LYS A 64 13.59 -12.11 -21.29
N VAL A 65 14.83 -12.11 -21.71
CA VAL A 65 15.63 -10.88 -21.87
C VAL A 65 16.19 -10.76 -23.28
N GLY A 66 16.38 -9.53 -23.73
CA GLY A 66 16.97 -9.23 -25.04
C GLY A 66 17.34 -7.76 -25.17
N ASN A 67 17.71 -7.35 -26.39
CA ASN A 67 18.03 -5.98 -26.71
C ASN A 67 17.14 -5.43 -27.82
N ILE A 68 17.06 -4.10 -27.91
CA ILE A 68 16.21 -3.39 -28.89
C ILE A 68 16.76 -3.40 -30.31
N THR A 69 17.94 -3.98 -30.56
CA THR A 69 18.55 -4.12 -31.89
C THR A 69 18.24 -5.48 -32.48
N ASP A 70 18.62 -6.55 -31.80
CA ASP A 70 18.59 -7.92 -32.34
C ASP A 70 17.27 -8.65 -32.03
N ASN A 71 16.61 -8.29 -30.91
CA ASN A 71 15.45 -9.02 -30.41
C ASN A 71 14.13 -8.22 -30.54
N PHE A 72 14.13 -7.11 -31.28
CA PHE A 72 12.95 -6.25 -31.37
C PHE A 72 11.75 -6.89 -32.08
N ASN A 73 11.98 -7.94 -32.85
CA ASN A 73 10.94 -8.72 -33.53
C ASN A 73 9.89 -9.32 -32.57
N VAL A 74 10.20 -9.48 -31.28
CA VAL A 74 9.24 -9.97 -30.28
C VAL A 74 8.05 -9.03 -30.12
N VAL A 75 8.20 -7.74 -30.43
CA VAL A 75 7.13 -6.73 -30.40
C VAL A 75 5.98 -7.08 -31.32
N SER A 76 6.25 -7.77 -32.46
CA SER A 76 5.21 -8.21 -33.41
C SER A 76 4.29 -9.30 -32.87
N LYS A 77 4.64 -9.93 -31.75
CA LYS A 77 3.84 -10.98 -31.10
C LYS A 77 3.19 -10.51 -29.80
N ALA A 78 3.50 -9.29 -29.36
CA ALA A 78 2.99 -8.74 -28.11
C ALA A 78 1.54 -8.25 -28.26
N ASP A 79 0.74 -8.48 -27.23
CA ASP A 79 -0.60 -7.93 -27.10
C ASP A 79 -0.55 -6.54 -26.41
N TRP A 80 0.43 -6.39 -25.54
CA TRP A 80 0.70 -5.14 -24.83
C TRP A 80 2.20 -4.86 -24.78
N ILE A 81 2.59 -3.63 -25.14
CA ILE A 81 3.96 -3.15 -25.09
C ILE A 81 4.04 -1.99 -24.09
N VAL A 82 4.83 -2.15 -23.04
CA VAL A 82 5.05 -1.14 -22.00
C VAL A 82 6.39 -0.48 -22.22
N GLU A 83 6.40 0.83 -22.43
CA GLU A 83 7.62 1.63 -22.48
C GLU A 83 7.92 2.17 -21.08
N ALA A 84 9.13 1.90 -20.58
CA ALA A 84 9.66 2.34 -19.28
C ALA A 84 11.13 2.79 -19.40
N VAL A 85 11.48 3.47 -20.51
CA VAL A 85 12.82 4.02 -20.75
C VAL A 85 13.00 5.34 -19.98
N VAL A 86 14.19 5.94 -20.08
CA VAL A 86 14.50 7.23 -19.45
C VAL A 86 13.50 8.32 -19.84
N GLU A 87 13.25 9.27 -18.93
CA GLU A 87 12.23 10.32 -19.05
C GLU A 87 12.71 11.45 -19.98
N ARG A 88 12.97 11.07 -21.25
CA ARG A 88 13.41 11.96 -22.33
C ARG A 88 12.52 11.80 -23.55
N ILE A 89 11.88 12.88 -23.99
CA ILE A 89 10.89 12.92 -25.06
C ILE A 89 11.47 12.40 -26.38
N ASP A 90 12.70 12.83 -26.75
CA ASP A 90 13.37 12.42 -27.97
C ASP A 90 13.61 10.89 -28.02
N ILE A 91 14.00 10.29 -26.91
CA ILE A 91 14.22 8.84 -26.80
C ILE A 91 12.88 8.10 -26.88
N LYS A 92 11.85 8.58 -26.18
CA LYS A 92 10.52 7.97 -26.18
C LYS A 92 9.91 8.01 -27.59
N HIS A 93 9.95 9.14 -28.29
CA HIS A 93 9.45 9.25 -29.66
C HIS A 93 10.17 8.29 -30.63
N ASN A 94 11.49 8.14 -30.51
CA ASN A 94 12.24 7.20 -31.33
C ASN A 94 11.81 5.75 -31.07
N ILE A 95 11.56 5.39 -29.81
CA ILE A 95 11.11 4.04 -29.48
C ILE A 95 9.67 3.80 -29.97
N TYR A 96 8.76 4.77 -29.84
CA TYR A 96 7.38 4.65 -30.35
C TYR A 96 7.37 4.47 -31.86
N LYS A 97 8.19 5.21 -32.61
CA LYS A 97 8.32 5.02 -34.07
C LYS A 97 8.71 3.57 -34.42
N LYS A 98 9.64 2.97 -33.65
CA LYS A 98 10.01 1.55 -33.84
C LYS A 98 8.89 0.61 -33.45
N ILE A 99 8.21 0.85 -32.31
CA ILE A 99 7.12 0.00 -31.83
C ILE A 99 5.98 -0.03 -32.85
N PHE A 100 5.46 1.13 -33.25
CA PHE A 100 4.32 1.23 -34.17
C PHE A 100 4.62 0.71 -35.56
N LYS A 101 5.88 0.69 -36.00
CA LYS A 101 6.32 0.06 -37.25
C LYS A 101 6.30 -1.47 -37.17
N ASN A 102 6.55 -2.06 -36.00
CA ASN A 102 6.82 -3.49 -35.84
C ASN A 102 5.76 -4.26 -35.04
N ARG A 103 4.88 -3.57 -34.31
CA ARG A 103 3.84 -4.22 -33.50
C ARG A 103 2.79 -4.91 -34.38
N LYS A 104 2.10 -5.89 -33.83
CA LYS A 104 0.88 -6.38 -34.48
C LYS A 104 -0.20 -5.30 -34.42
N GLN A 105 -1.09 -5.30 -35.42
CA GLN A 105 -2.23 -4.41 -35.45
C GLN A 105 -3.11 -4.62 -34.22
N GLY A 106 -3.51 -3.53 -33.57
CA GLY A 106 -4.39 -3.54 -32.41
C GLY A 106 -3.70 -3.86 -31.07
N ALA A 107 -2.39 -4.13 -31.05
CA ALA A 107 -1.66 -4.26 -29.79
C ALA A 107 -1.64 -2.93 -29.03
N ILE A 108 -1.87 -2.97 -27.72
CA ILE A 108 -1.82 -1.79 -26.87
C ILE A 108 -0.35 -1.37 -26.67
N VAL A 109 -0.10 -0.09 -26.75
CA VAL A 109 1.20 0.52 -26.43
C VAL A 109 0.99 1.49 -25.28
N SER A 110 1.78 1.37 -24.22
CA SER A 110 1.70 2.31 -23.10
C SER A 110 3.05 2.83 -22.65
N SER A 111 3.07 4.06 -22.16
CA SER A 111 4.22 4.63 -21.45
C SER A 111 4.02 4.51 -19.95
N ASN A 112 5.12 4.26 -19.21
CA ASN A 112 5.10 4.33 -17.74
C ASN A 112 5.64 5.68 -17.22
N THR A 113 5.52 6.75 -18.00
CA THR A 113 5.89 8.10 -17.55
C THR A 113 5.07 8.49 -16.30
N SER A 114 5.67 9.32 -15.45
CA SER A 114 4.98 9.91 -14.29
C SER A 114 4.66 11.40 -14.48
N SER A 115 5.18 12.04 -15.53
CA SER A 115 5.13 13.48 -15.67
C SER A 115 4.86 13.97 -17.10
N ILE A 116 5.31 13.26 -18.14
CA ILE A 116 5.15 13.75 -19.52
C ILE A 116 3.71 13.55 -19.98
N PRO A 117 2.99 14.64 -20.36
CA PRO A 117 1.62 14.54 -20.85
C PRO A 117 1.49 13.62 -22.08
N ILE A 118 0.39 12.86 -22.13
CA ILE A 118 0.15 11.93 -23.25
C ILE A 118 0.05 12.67 -24.59
N LYS A 119 -0.43 13.90 -24.58
CA LYS A 119 -0.48 14.77 -25.75
C LYS A 119 0.91 14.99 -26.35
N ILE A 120 1.93 15.20 -25.52
CA ILE A 120 3.33 15.38 -25.97
C ILE A 120 3.90 14.03 -26.45
N LEU A 121 3.66 12.95 -25.71
CA LEU A 121 4.16 11.62 -26.09
C LEU A 121 3.58 11.15 -27.43
N SER A 122 2.32 11.45 -27.69
CA SER A 122 1.60 10.99 -28.89
C SER A 122 1.62 11.97 -30.07
N GLN A 123 2.31 13.12 -29.97
CA GLN A 123 2.27 14.16 -31.02
C GLN A 123 2.71 13.68 -32.41
N ASN A 124 3.58 12.68 -32.48
CA ASN A 124 4.12 12.13 -33.72
C ASN A 124 3.38 10.85 -34.16
N LEU A 125 2.31 10.47 -33.48
CA LEU A 125 1.48 9.30 -33.81
C LEU A 125 0.30 9.74 -34.69
N SER A 126 -0.08 8.88 -35.65
CA SER A 126 -1.34 9.05 -36.38
C SER A 126 -2.54 8.83 -35.45
N ASP A 127 -3.73 9.33 -35.85
CA ASP A 127 -4.94 9.15 -35.04
C ASP A 127 -5.29 7.66 -34.88
N GLU A 128 -5.02 6.82 -35.87
CA GLU A 128 -5.17 5.38 -35.76
C GLU A 128 -4.22 4.77 -34.73
N GLN A 129 -2.98 5.25 -34.66
CA GLN A 129 -2.01 4.80 -33.65
C GLN A 129 -2.38 5.28 -32.24
N LYS A 130 -2.93 6.48 -32.11
CA LYS A 130 -3.40 7.03 -30.83
C LYS A 130 -4.54 6.23 -30.21
N LYS A 131 -5.36 5.53 -31.02
CA LYS A 131 -6.40 4.62 -30.51
C LYS A 131 -5.85 3.55 -29.59
N ASP A 132 -4.62 3.10 -29.84
CA ASP A 132 -3.96 2.03 -29.12
C ASP A 132 -2.89 2.54 -28.12
N PHE A 133 -2.75 3.86 -27.95
CA PHE A 133 -1.70 4.45 -27.12
C PHE A 133 -2.28 5.08 -25.85
N CYS A 134 -1.80 4.67 -24.68
CA CYS A 134 -2.17 5.23 -23.36
C CYS A 134 -0.95 5.36 -22.46
N ILE A 135 -1.15 5.88 -21.25
CA ILE A 135 -0.16 5.77 -20.17
C ILE A 135 -0.65 4.70 -19.19
N THR A 136 0.27 3.88 -18.68
CA THR A 136 0.06 2.98 -17.55
C THR A 136 1.07 3.33 -16.48
N HIS A 137 0.67 4.22 -15.57
CA HIS A 137 1.53 4.72 -14.52
C HIS A 137 1.47 3.80 -13.29
N PHE A 138 2.48 2.93 -13.17
CA PHE A 138 2.68 2.07 -12.01
C PHE A 138 3.43 2.82 -10.90
N PHE A 139 3.08 2.52 -9.66
CA PHE A 139 3.76 3.06 -8.48
C PHE A 139 4.84 2.11 -7.96
N ASN A 140 5.93 2.67 -7.46
CA ASN A 140 7.09 1.91 -6.94
C ASN A 140 6.96 1.67 -5.42
N PRO A 141 7.19 0.44 -4.92
CA PRO A 141 7.53 -0.80 -5.65
C PRO A 141 6.31 -1.44 -6.30
N VAL A 142 6.41 -1.83 -7.58
CA VAL A 142 5.29 -2.28 -8.40
C VAL A 142 4.50 -3.44 -7.76
N ARG A 143 5.16 -4.39 -7.12
CA ARG A 143 4.51 -5.52 -6.44
C ARG A 143 3.57 -5.04 -5.31
N TYR A 144 4.00 -4.07 -4.52
CA TYR A 144 3.34 -3.70 -3.26
C TYR A 144 2.34 -2.55 -3.40
N MET A 145 2.58 -1.65 -4.36
CA MET A 145 1.70 -0.52 -4.59
C MET A 145 0.49 -0.96 -5.40
N GLY A 146 -0.69 -0.76 -4.82
CA GLY A 146 -1.96 -1.20 -5.43
C GLY A 146 -2.40 -0.36 -6.61
N LEU A 147 -2.08 0.94 -6.65
CA LEU A 147 -2.55 1.86 -7.67
C LEU A 147 -1.88 1.62 -9.03
N LEU A 148 -2.71 1.62 -10.07
CA LEU A 148 -2.32 1.76 -11.46
C LEU A 148 -3.21 2.81 -12.12
N GLU A 149 -2.63 3.90 -12.60
CA GLU A 149 -3.36 4.89 -13.39
C GLU A 149 -3.27 4.56 -14.87
N ILE A 150 -4.42 4.51 -15.54
CA ILE A 150 -4.51 4.40 -17.00
C ILE A 150 -4.94 5.77 -17.52
N VAL A 151 -3.97 6.53 -18.06
CA VAL A 151 -4.24 7.86 -18.60
C VAL A 151 -4.62 7.72 -20.07
N LYS A 152 -5.82 8.15 -20.38
CA LYS A 152 -6.37 8.07 -21.73
C LYS A 152 -6.14 9.36 -22.52
N ASN A 153 -6.11 9.24 -23.86
CA ASN A 153 -6.25 10.36 -24.78
C ASN A 153 -7.64 10.35 -25.44
N GLU A 154 -7.98 11.44 -26.10
CA GLU A 154 -9.31 11.61 -26.73
C GLU A 154 -9.61 10.60 -27.86
N ASN A 155 -8.59 10.03 -28.47
CA ASN A 155 -8.71 9.10 -29.59
C ASN A 155 -8.77 7.63 -29.16
N ASN A 156 -8.59 7.32 -27.87
CA ASN A 156 -8.49 5.94 -27.42
C ASN A 156 -9.72 5.10 -27.74
N ASP A 157 -9.49 3.87 -28.14
CA ASP A 157 -10.48 2.81 -28.18
C ASP A 157 -10.82 2.41 -26.73
N LEU A 158 -12.00 2.83 -26.25
CA LEU A 158 -12.41 2.62 -24.87
C LEU A 158 -12.58 1.15 -24.51
N ASP A 159 -12.94 0.29 -25.45
CA ASP A 159 -13.06 -1.16 -25.21
C ASP A 159 -11.67 -1.78 -24.94
N LYS A 160 -10.64 -1.29 -25.63
CA LYS A 160 -9.26 -1.72 -25.37
C LYS A 160 -8.76 -1.22 -24.04
N ILE A 161 -9.02 0.05 -23.69
CA ILE A 161 -8.67 0.62 -22.38
C ILE A 161 -9.36 -0.14 -21.24
N ASN A 162 -10.65 -0.46 -21.39
CA ASN A 162 -11.38 -1.27 -20.43
C ASN A 162 -10.85 -2.72 -20.36
N SER A 163 -10.48 -3.32 -21.49
CA SER A 163 -9.86 -4.66 -21.51
C SER A 163 -8.52 -4.65 -20.77
N LEU A 164 -7.69 -3.60 -20.95
CA LEU A 164 -6.44 -3.42 -20.23
C LEU A 164 -6.68 -3.24 -18.73
N LYS A 165 -7.67 -2.41 -18.35
CA LYS A 165 -8.09 -2.23 -16.96
C LYS A 165 -8.44 -3.56 -16.30
N VAL A 166 -9.35 -4.33 -16.89
CA VAL A 166 -9.79 -5.64 -16.39
C VAL A 166 -8.62 -6.62 -16.28
N PHE A 167 -7.71 -6.64 -17.26
CA PHE A 167 -6.49 -7.44 -17.20
C PHE A 167 -5.62 -7.08 -16.00
N CYS A 168 -5.37 -5.78 -15.79
CA CYS A 168 -4.55 -5.30 -14.68
C CYS A 168 -5.20 -5.57 -13.31
N GLU A 169 -6.52 -5.47 -13.21
CA GLU A 169 -7.26 -5.78 -11.99
C GLU A 169 -7.25 -7.28 -11.67
N ASN A 170 -7.64 -8.10 -12.62
CA ASN A 170 -7.86 -9.52 -12.37
C ASN A 170 -6.57 -10.33 -12.31
N LEU A 171 -5.56 -10.00 -13.12
CA LEU A 171 -4.33 -10.79 -13.20
C LEU A 171 -3.16 -10.14 -12.46
N LEU A 172 -3.01 -8.81 -12.53
CA LEU A 172 -1.91 -8.13 -11.85
C LEU A 172 -2.27 -7.70 -10.42
N GLY A 173 -3.55 -7.83 -10.00
CA GLY A 173 -4.00 -7.46 -8.66
C GLY A 173 -3.87 -5.96 -8.39
N LYS A 174 -4.06 -5.11 -9.41
CA LYS A 174 -4.01 -3.65 -9.31
C LYS A 174 -5.41 -3.07 -9.17
N GLY A 175 -5.55 -1.97 -8.45
CA GLY A 175 -6.70 -1.11 -8.60
C GLY A 175 -6.42 -0.15 -9.76
N ALA A 176 -6.99 -0.44 -10.93
CA ALA A 176 -6.73 0.32 -12.13
C ALA A 176 -7.77 1.45 -12.29
N ILE A 177 -7.30 2.68 -12.31
CA ILE A 177 -8.14 3.88 -12.43
C ILE A 177 -7.90 4.54 -13.78
N ILE A 178 -8.98 4.75 -14.54
CA ILE A 178 -8.90 5.49 -15.80
C ILE A 178 -9.05 6.98 -15.47
N CYS A 179 -8.07 7.79 -15.87
CA CYS A 179 -8.08 9.23 -15.66
C CYS A 179 -7.70 10.01 -16.93
N ASN A 180 -7.94 11.32 -16.90
CA ASN A 180 -7.60 12.23 -17.98
C ASN A 180 -6.14 12.67 -17.90
N ASP A 181 -5.59 13.16 -19.02
CA ASP A 181 -4.23 13.68 -19.12
C ASP A 181 -4.12 15.05 -18.44
N THR A 182 -3.76 15.04 -17.18
CA THR A 182 -3.52 16.26 -16.38
C THR A 182 -2.16 16.17 -15.68
N PRO A 183 -1.46 17.28 -15.43
CA PRO A 183 -0.16 17.25 -14.76
C PRO A 183 -0.21 16.52 -13.42
N GLY A 184 0.67 15.54 -13.25
CA GLY A 184 0.74 14.69 -12.06
C GLY A 184 -0.33 13.60 -11.99
N PHE A 185 -1.14 13.46 -13.03
CA PHE A 185 -2.29 12.56 -13.12
C PHE A 185 -3.21 12.69 -11.90
N LEU A 186 -3.69 11.61 -11.31
CA LEU A 186 -4.64 11.67 -10.21
C LEU A 186 -3.98 11.51 -8.85
N GLY A 187 -3.20 10.44 -8.65
CA GLY A 187 -2.62 10.11 -7.35
C GLY A 187 -1.57 11.11 -6.89
N ASN A 188 -0.61 11.41 -7.75
CA ASN A 188 0.43 12.39 -7.40
C ASN A 188 -0.16 13.79 -7.24
N ARG A 189 -1.16 14.16 -8.04
CA ARG A 189 -1.81 15.46 -7.96
C ARG A 189 -2.38 15.74 -6.56
N VAL A 190 -3.19 14.82 -6.05
CA VAL A 190 -3.85 14.97 -4.75
C VAL A 190 -2.89 14.66 -3.60
N GLY A 191 -2.07 13.60 -3.73
CA GLY A 191 -1.16 13.19 -2.66
C GLY A 191 -0.06 14.20 -2.38
N VAL A 192 0.56 14.77 -3.42
CA VAL A 192 1.59 15.81 -3.25
C VAL A 192 0.99 17.11 -2.74
N TYR A 193 -0.22 17.48 -3.21
CA TYR A 193 -0.93 18.63 -2.66
C TYR A 193 -1.19 18.47 -1.16
N ALA A 194 -1.70 17.32 -0.74
CA ALA A 194 -1.97 17.05 0.68
C ALA A 194 -0.72 17.16 1.54
N MET A 195 0.39 16.59 1.07
CA MET A 195 1.68 16.69 1.77
C MET A 195 2.16 18.14 1.86
N GLN A 196 2.03 18.91 0.78
CA GLN A 196 2.47 20.29 0.74
C GLN A 196 1.63 21.19 1.65
N VAL A 197 0.31 21.00 1.66
CA VAL A 197 -0.59 21.70 2.60
C VAL A 197 -0.23 21.38 4.04
N ALA A 198 -0.09 20.09 4.37
CA ALA A 198 0.24 19.68 5.74
C ALA A 198 1.57 20.29 6.21
N MET A 199 2.59 20.31 5.35
CA MET A 199 3.87 20.91 5.67
C MET A 199 3.78 22.42 5.83
N THR A 200 3.16 23.14 4.89
CA THR A 200 3.05 24.61 4.94
C THR A 200 2.22 25.09 6.13
N GLU A 201 1.14 24.40 6.47
CA GLU A 201 0.35 24.73 7.66
C GLU A 201 1.11 24.45 8.97
N ALA A 202 1.94 23.40 9.00
CA ALA A 202 2.81 23.15 10.17
C ALA A 202 3.81 24.29 10.39
N PHE A 203 4.46 24.78 9.32
CA PHE A 203 5.32 25.97 9.39
C PHE A 203 4.57 27.21 9.86
N LYS A 204 3.38 27.47 9.28
CA LYS A 204 2.56 28.64 9.61
C LYS A 204 2.11 28.64 11.07
N MET A 205 1.73 27.48 11.60
CA MET A 205 1.26 27.33 12.99
C MET A 205 2.39 27.03 13.98
N LYS A 206 3.65 27.02 13.52
CA LYS A 206 4.84 26.75 14.34
C LYS A 206 4.74 25.43 15.11
N LEU A 207 4.20 24.40 14.47
CA LEU A 207 4.18 23.05 15.02
C LEU A 207 5.58 22.44 14.91
N SER A 208 5.95 21.59 15.86
CA SER A 208 7.10 20.71 15.66
C SER A 208 6.77 19.66 14.60
N ILE A 209 7.80 19.05 14.02
CA ILE A 209 7.57 18.00 13.01
C ILE A 209 6.86 16.79 13.63
N GLU A 210 7.14 16.47 14.89
CA GLU A 210 6.48 15.38 15.59
C GLU A 210 5.00 15.64 15.85
N GLU A 211 4.64 16.89 16.15
CA GLU A 211 3.25 17.31 16.34
C GLU A 211 2.48 17.23 15.04
N ALA A 212 3.05 17.77 13.97
CA ALA A 212 2.43 17.72 12.64
C ALA A 212 2.26 16.27 12.15
N ASP A 213 3.29 15.42 12.29
CA ASP A 213 3.25 14.01 11.90
C ASP A 213 2.27 13.20 12.77
N ALA A 214 2.12 13.55 14.04
CA ALA A 214 1.14 12.88 14.91
C ALA A 214 -0.30 13.17 14.46
N VAL A 215 -0.59 14.41 14.07
CA VAL A 215 -1.92 14.84 13.60
C VAL A 215 -2.15 14.37 12.17
N PHE A 216 -1.22 14.67 11.22
CA PHE A 216 -1.26 14.18 9.83
C PHE A 216 -0.83 12.71 9.77
N GLY A 217 -1.58 11.87 10.43
CA GLY A 217 -1.28 10.45 10.60
C GLY A 217 -2.56 9.65 10.84
N ARG A 218 -2.46 8.63 11.70
CA ARG A 218 -3.59 7.73 11.98
C ARG A 218 -4.90 8.43 12.35
N PRO A 219 -4.92 9.49 13.15
CA PRO A 219 -6.16 10.16 13.50
C PRO A 219 -6.90 10.74 12.29
N MET A 220 -6.16 11.13 11.25
CA MET A 220 -6.72 11.60 9.97
C MET A 220 -6.99 10.48 8.95
N GLY A 221 -6.78 9.21 9.29
CA GLY A 221 -6.86 8.11 8.32
C GLY A 221 -5.66 8.04 7.38
N ILE A 222 -4.53 8.64 7.73
CA ILE A 222 -3.29 8.67 6.98
C ILE A 222 -2.25 7.77 7.65
N PRO A 223 -1.27 7.18 6.94
CA PRO A 223 -0.25 6.36 7.56
C PRO A 223 0.51 7.10 8.68
N LYS A 224 0.90 6.35 9.73
CA LYS A 224 1.62 6.88 10.90
C LYS A 224 2.96 7.58 10.58
N THR A 225 3.42 7.46 9.35
CA THR A 225 4.66 8.09 8.89
C THR A 225 4.59 9.61 8.99
N GLY A 226 3.38 10.17 8.90
CA GLY A 226 3.17 11.61 8.88
C GLY A 226 3.69 12.27 7.60
N VAL A 227 3.71 13.59 7.55
CA VAL A 227 4.15 14.34 6.37
C VAL A 227 5.69 14.41 6.30
N PHE A 228 6.35 14.78 7.39
CA PHE A 228 7.80 14.96 7.41
C PHE A 228 8.54 13.62 7.31
N GLY A 229 8.05 12.59 8.00
CA GLY A 229 8.56 11.24 7.86
C GLY A 229 8.35 10.64 6.46
N LEU A 230 7.31 11.07 5.73
CA LEU A 230 7.06 10.65 4.34
C LEU A 230 7.99 11.36 3.36
N TYR A 231 8.27 12.66 3.56
CA TYR A 231 9.32 13.37 2.81
C TYR A 231 10.69 12.69 2.96
N ASP A 232 11.05 12.29 4.18
CA ASP A 232 12.29 11.56 4.43
C ASP A 232 12.32 10.17 3.78
N LEU A 233 11.18 9.53 3.65
CA LEU A 233 11.06 8.22 3.00
C LEU A 233 11.21 8.30 1.48
N ILE A 234 10.54 9.28 0.86
CA ILE A 234 10.57 9.49 -0.61
C ILE A 234 11.93 10.05 -1.03
N GLY A 235 12.43 11.02 -0.30
CA GLY A 235 13.60 11.84 -0.57
C GLY A 235 13.20 13.30 -0.73
N ILE A 236 13.79 14.16 0.08
CA ILE A 236 13.49 15.60 0.12
C ILE A 236 13.88 16.27 -1.21
N ASP A 237 14.98 15.85 -1.82
CA ASP A 237 15.47 16.25 -3.13
C ASP A 237 14.49 15.89 -4.23
N LEU A 238 14.04 14.63 -4.27
CA LEU A 238 13.07 14.17 -5.25
C LEU A 238 11.74 14.93 -5.12
N MET A 239 11.26 15.15 -3.90
CA MET A 239 10.04 15.93 -3.67
C MET A 239 10.18 17.38 -4.11
N SER A 240 11.37 17.99 -3.92
CA SER A 240 11.66 19.35 -4.41
C SER A 240 11.56 19.42 -5.95
N ASP A 241 12.06 18.40 -6.65
CA ASP A 241 12.00 18.38 -8.12
C ASP A 241 10.56 18.13 -8.61
N VAL A 242 9.78 17.29 -7.95
CA VAL A 242 8.34 17.09 -8.23
C VAL A 242 7.57 18.40 -8.05
N LEU A 243 7.82 19.14 -6.98
CA LEU A 243 7.17 20.44 -6.74
C LEU A 243 7.51 21.46 -7.83
N LYS A 244 8.78 21.55 -8.23
CA LYS A 244 9.20 22.45 -9.35
C LYS A 244 8.52 22.08 -10.66
N SER A 245 8.37 20.79 -10.96
CA SER A 245 7.63 20.32 -12.14
C SER A 245 6.16 20.78 -12.08
N PHE A 246 5.48 20.56 -10.95
CA PHE A 246 4.09 20.96 -10.79
C PHE A 246 3.89 22.48 -10.88
N ILE A 247 4.76 23.28 -10.26
CA ILE A 247 4.71 24.74 -10.36
C ILE A 247 4.82 25.18 -11.84
N LYS A 248 5.64 24.52 -12.63
CA LYS A 248 5.85 24.85 -14.05
C LYS A 248 4.69 24.40 -14.94
N GLU A 249 4.07 23.26 -14.65
CA GLU A 249 3.12 22.59 -15.53
C GLU A 249 1.66 22.95 -15.22
N LEU A 250 1.36 23.27 -13.95
CA LEU A 250 0.02 23.61 -13.52
C LEU A 250 -0.37 25.04 -13.88
N PRO A 251 -1.64 25.30 -14.21
CA PRO A 251 -2.14 26.66 -14.45
C PRO A 251 -1.85 27.60 -13.28
N ASN A 252 -1.61 28.87 -13.58
CA ASN A 252 -1.31 29.88 -12.54
C ASN A 252 -2.44 30.08 -11.52
N ASN A 253 -3.67 29.77 -11.89
CA ASN A 253 -4.84 29.83 -11.02
C ASN A 253 -5.13 28.52 -10.26
N ASP A 254 -4.31 27.50 -10.43
CA ASP A 254 -4.44 26.27 -9.65
C ASP A 254 -4.10 26.52 -8.18
N GLU A 255 -4.91 25.99 -7.26
CA GLU A 255 -4.68 26.16 -5.82
C GLU A 255 -3.32 25.58 -5.36
N PHE A 256 -2.74 24.66 -6.13
CA PHE A 256 -1.40 24.13 -5.88
C PHE A 256 -0.33 25.24 -5.88
N GLN A 257 -0.47 26.25 -6.75
CA GLN A 257 0.46 27.40 -6.82
C GLN A 257 0.53 28.20 -5.51
N ILE A 258 -0.56 28.19 -4.72
CA ILE A 258 -0.62 28.91 -3.44
C ILE A 258 0.20 28.19 -2.37
N VAL A 259 0.21 26.86 -2.38
CA VAL A 259 0.85 26.02 -1.34
C VAL A 259 2.25 25.57 -1.71
N ALA A 260 2.60 25.52 -2.98
CA ALA A 260 3.91 25.08 -3.48
C ALA A 260 4.95 26.19 -3.38
N LYS A 261 5.27 26.63 -2.16
CA LYS A 261 6.28 27.65 -1.90
C LYS A 261 7.63 27.00 -1.60
N GLU A 262 8.71 27.62 -2.11
CA GLU A 262 10.05 27.23 -1.70
C GLU A 262 10.26 27.53 -0.20
N ILE A 263 10.69 26.51 0.52
CA ILE A 263 11.00 26.61 1.94
C ILE A 263 12.52 26.62 2.10
N PRO A 264 13.14 27.72 2.61
CA PRO A 264 14.58 27.86 2.70
C PRO A 264 15.27 26.71 3.46
N LEU A 265 14.60 26.17 4.49
CA LEU A 265 15.10 25.03 5.26
C LEU A 265 15.29 23.79 4.38
N ILE A 266 14.34 23.51 3.45
CA ILE A 266 14.43 22.37 2.52
C ILE A 266 15.65 22.51 1.61
N LYS A 267 15.89 23.70 1.05
CA LYS A 267 17.05 23.98 0.23
C LYS A 267 18.34 23.73 1.01
N LYS A 268 18.45 24.25 2.23
CA LYS A 268 19.61 24.06 3.12
C LYS A 268 19.84 22.57 3.44
N LEU A 269 18.78 21.79 3.69
CA LEU A 269 18.88 20.35 3.94
C LEU A 269 19.48 19.63 2.74
N ILE A 270 18.96 19.89 1.52
CA ILE A 270 19.44 19.27 0.28
C ILE A 270 20.92 19.61 0.04
N GLU A 271 21.29 20.89 0.11
CA GLU A 271 22.68 21.36 -0.08
C GLU A 271 23.65 20.74 0.94
N SER A 272 23.19 20.43 2.15
CA SER A 272 23.98 19.81 3.21
C SER A 272 23.99 18.27 3.15
N GLY A 273 23.29 17.66 2.17
CA GLY A 273 23.22 16.22 1.98
C GLY A 273 22.22 15.50 2.92
N TYR A 274 21.31 16.26 3.56
CA TYR A 274 20.21 15.73 4.34
C TYR A 274 18.97 15.55 3.45
N THR A 275 19.02 14.52 2.62
CA THR A 275 18.00 14.25 1.59
C THR A 275 16.96 13.20 2.03
N GLY A 276 16.92 12.84 3.30
CA GLY A 276 16.04 11.83 3.85
C GLY A 276 16.76 10.52 4.20
N ARG A 277 16.02 9.41 4.27
CA ARG A 277 16.54 8.09 4.71
C ARG A 277 17.67 7.54 3.83
N LYS A 278 17.78 7.98 2.60
CA LYS A 278 18.86 7.59 1.67
C LYS A 278 20.15 8.41 1.84
N GLY A 279 20.03 9.58 2.49
CA GLY A 279 21.13 10.49 2.77
C GLY A 279 21.64 10.39 4.20
N LYS A 280 22.15 11.50 4.72
CA LYS A 280 22.63 11.63 6.11
C LYS A 280 21.49 11.68 7.15
N GLY A 281 20.23 11.68 6.71
CA GLY A 281 19.00 11.96 7.41
C GLY A 281 18.21 13.01 6.65
N GLY A 282 17.15 13.53 7.24
CA GLY A 282 16.31 14.59 6.67
C GLY A 282 15.66 15.41 7.77
N PHE A 283 14.36 15.52 7.79
CA PHE A 283 13.62 16.10 8.93
C PHE A 283 13.87 15.32 10.21
N TYR A 284 13.98 13.99 10.08
CA TYR A 284 14.45 13.10 11.12
C TYR A 284 15.83 12.55 10.77
N ARG A 285 16.67 12.33 11.78
CA ARG A 285 17.94 11.62 11.62
C ARG A 285 18.22 10.68 12.77
N MET A 286 18.98 9.60 12.48
CA MET A 286 19.50 8.71 13.52
C MET A 286 20.89 9.15 13.92
N ASN A 287 21.03 9.64 15.15
CA ASN A 287 22.32 9.92 15.74
C ASN A 287 22.83 8.70 16.54
N LYS A 288 24.14 8.48 16.54
CA LYS A 288 24.79 7.47 17.37
C LYS A 288 25.59 8.19 18.43
N SER A 289 25.13 8.16 19.67
CA SER A 289 25.86 8.66 20.83
C SER A 289 26.00 7.52 21.84
N ASP A 290 27.21 7.29 22.33
CA ASP A 290 27.55 6.28 23.34
C ASP A 290 27.04 4.84 22.99
N GLY A 291 27.13 4.49 21.71
CA GLY A 291 26.68 3.18 21.21
C GLY A 291 25.16 3.03 21.07
N LYS A 292 24.37 4.02 21.48
CA LYS A 292 22.91 4.00 21.35
C LYS A 292 22.46 4.79 20.12
N LYS A 293 21.43 4.27 19.45
CA LYS A 293 20.76 4.96 18.34
C LYS A 293 19.71 5.90 18.92
N ILE A 294 19.87 7.19 18.69
CA ILE A 294 18.93 8.23 19.16
C ILE A 294 18.29 8.84 17.92
N LEU A 295 16.94 8.85 17.89
CA LEU A 295 16.19 9.55 16.85
C LEU A 295 16.14 11.04 17.22
N GLU A 296 16.59 11.88 16.29
CA GLU A 296 16.52 13.33 16.41
C GLU A 296 15.57 13.90 15.37
N ALA A 297 14.94 15.01 15.72
CA ALA A 297 14.01 15.77 14.91
C ALA A 297 14.54 17.21 14.73
N ILE A 298 14.37 17.77 13.53
CA ILE A 298 14.78 19.14 13.25
C ILE A 298 13.73 20.14 13.73
N ASN A 299 14.17 21.23 14.31
CA ASN A 299 13.31 22.37 14.59
C ASN A 299 13.10 23.19 13.31
N LEU A 300 11.86 23.42 12.92
CA LEU A 300 11.50 24.07 11.66
C LEU A 300 11.91 25.55 11.57
N GLU A 301 12.04 26.23 12.72
CA GLU A 301 12.43 27.66 12.78
C GLU A 301 13.95 27.80 12.80
N THR A 302 14.66 27.01 13.63
CA THR A 302 16.10 27.17 13.85
C THR A 302 16.97 26.31 12.96
N GLY A 303 16.42 25.20 12.44
CA GLY A 303 17.17 24.20 11.67
C GLY A 303 18.08 23.31 12.54
N ASN A 304 17.98 23.38 13.87
CA ASN A 304 18.78 22.58 14.79
C ASN A 304 18.06 21.25 15.11
N TYR A 305 18.85 20.19 15.31
CA TYR A 305 18.33 18.89 15.72
C TYR A 305 18.28 18.77 17.25
N SER A 306 17.24 18.12 17.74
CA SER A 306 17.08 17.73 19.15
C SER A 306 16.48 16.33 19.24
N ILE A 307 16.53 15.70 20.40
CA ILE A 307 15.93 14.37 20.62
C ILE A 307 14.44 14.43 20.29
N SER A 308 14.01 13.54 19.39
CA SER A 308 12.62 13.46 18.96
C SER A 308 11.69 13.07 20.10
N LYS A 309 10.56 13.75 20.19
CA LYS A 309 9.55 13.56 21.24
C LYS A 309 8.36 12.79 20.71
N LYS A 310 7.85 11.87 21.50
CA LYS A 310 6.59 11.20 21.17
C LYS A 310 5.42 12.10 21.57
N ILE A 311 4.55 12.41 20.61
CA ILE A 311 3.32 13.16 20.84
C ILE A 311 2.17 12.17 21.03
N ASP A 312 1.45 12.30 22.13
CA ASP A 312 0.26 11.52 22.44
C ASP A 312 -0.99 12.40 22.29
N LEU A 313 -1.72 12.21 21.20
CA LEU A 313 -2.98 12.92 20.94
C LEU A 313 -4.16 12.32 21.69
N LYS A 314 -3.98 11.18 22.36
CA LYS A 314 -5.06 10.37 22.99
C LYS A 314 -6.15 9.96 21.99
N LEU A 315 -5.79 9.83 20.71
CA LEU A 315 -6.63 9.39 19.60
C LEU A 315 -5.90 8.24 18.90
N ASP A 316 -6.23 7.01 19.24
CA ASP A 316 -5.58 5.80 18.69
C ASP A 316 -6.22 5.32 17.37
N LYS A 317 -7.42 5.80 17.05
CA LYS A 317 -8.20 5.40 15.86
C LYS A 317 -8.51 6.62 14.99
N VAL A 318 -8.94 6.36 13.75
CA VAL A 318 -9.53 7.39 12.89
C VAL A 318 -10.80 7.91 13.57
N ASP A 319 -10.79 9.17 13.93
CA ASP A 319 -11.93 9.90 14.47
C ASP A 319 -11.82 11.36 14.03
N LEU A 320 -12.24 11.61 12.80
CA LEU A 320 -12.13 12.94 12.19
C LEU A 320 -13.00 13.96 12.91
N LYS A 321 -14.22 13.57 13.37
CA LYS A 321 -15.11 14.49 14.09
C LYS A 321 -14.50 14.94 15.41
N ALA A 322 -13.97 14.01 16.20
CA ALA A 322 -13.29 14.36 17.44
C ALA A 322 -12.06 15.22 17.18
N LEU A 323 -11.27 14.90 16.16
CA LEU A 323 -10.03 15.59 15.82
C LEU A 323 -10.27 17.05 15.43
N ILE A 324 -11.18 17.32 14.46
CA ILE A 324 -11.45 18.68 13.97
C ILE A 324 -12.24 19.54 14.95
N ASN A 325 -12.88 18.95 15.96
CA ASN A 325 -13.62 19.65 17.00
C ASN A 325 -12.80 19.93 18.26
N ARG A 326 -11.52 19.52 18.29
CA ARG A 326 -10.61 19.91 19.36
C ARG A 326 -10.46 21.42 19.38
N LYS A 327 -10.42 21.98 20.62
CA LYS A 327 -10.24 23.42 20.86
C LYS A 327 -8.77 23.76 21.14
N ASP A 328 -7.87 23.07 20.46
CA ASP A 328 -6.42 23.31 20.58
C ASP A 328 -5.79 23.43 19.18
N ARG A 329 -4.50 23.80 19.14
CA ARG A 329 -3.73 23.96 17.89
C ARG A 329 -3.74 22.71 17.01
N TYR A 330 -3.95 21.52 17.56
CA TYR A 330 -4.01 20.28 16.79
C TYR A 330 -5.32 20.16 16.02
N GLY A 331 -6.44 20.55 16.63
CA GLY A 331 -7.73 20.64 15.95
C GLY A 331 -7.75 21.69 14.83
N GLU A 332 -7.17 22.87 15.10
CA GLU A 332 -7.02 23.94 14.10
C GLU A 332 -6.16 23.48 12.91
N TYR A 333 -5.04 22.83 13.18
CA TYR A 333 -4.18 22.28 12.13
C TYR A 333 -4.89 21.19 11.33
N ALA A 334 -5.53 20.25 12.00
CA ALA A 334 -6.28 19.17 11.35
C ALA A 334 -7.37 19.72 10.43
N TRP A 335 -8.17 20.68 10.91
CA TRP A 335 -9.21 21.33 10.09
C TRP A 335 -8.62 22.06 8.89
N SER A 336 -7.59 22.87 9.11
CA SER A 336 -6.94 23.62 8.02
C SER A 336 -6.39 22.70 6.92
N VAL A 337 -5.84 21.55 7.29
CA VAL A 337 -5.30 20.59 6.33
C VAL A 337 -6.42 19.81 5.61
N ILE A 338 -7.36 19.23 6.37
CA ILE A 338 -8.43 18.40 5.80
C ILE A 338 -9.34 19.22 4.88
N SER A 339 -9.76 20.43 5.31
CA SER A 339 -10.65 21.27 4.50
C SER A 339 -10.04 21.66 3.16
N LYS A 340 -8.73 21.97 3.15
CA LYS A 340 -8.00 22.29 1.91
C LYS A 340 -7.83 21.06 1.00
N ILE A 341 -7.55 19.88 1.56
CA ILE A 341 -7.45 18.64 0.79
C ILE A 341 -8.79 18.33 0.11
N ILE A 342 -9.91 18.40 0.87
CA ILE A 342 -11.25 18.15 0.33
C ILE A 342 -11.59 19.17 -0.74
N LYS A 343 -11.35 20.46 -0.49
CA LYS A 343 -11.62 21.53 -1.44
C LYS A 343 -10.83 21.34 -2.74
N TYR A 344 -9.53 21.01 -2.63
CA TYR A 344 -8.71 20.77 -3.81
C TYR A 344 -9.15 19.53 -4.58
N ALA A 345 -9.35 18.39 -3.90
CA ALA A 345 -9.83 17.17 -4.53
C ALA A 345 -11.17 17.39 -5.28
N SER A 346 -12.08 18.16 -4.67
CA SER A 346 -13.37 18.52 -5.28
C SER A 346 -13.22 19.39 -6.53
N SER A 347 -12.23 20.29 -6.58
CA SER A 347 -11.97 21.14 -7.75
C SER A 347 -11.44 20.36 -8.96
N LEU A 348 -10.93 19.16 -8.74
CA LEU A 348 -10.40 18.30 -9.80
C LEU A 348 -11.48 17.46 -10.51
N VAL A 349 -12.68 17.40 -9.99
CA VAL A 349 -13.84 16.72 -10.60
C VAL A 349 -14.64 17.74 -11.42
N PRO A 350 -14.97 17.47 -12.71
CA PRO A 350 -14.69 16.26 -13.51
C PRO A 350 -13.34 16.29 -14.27
N GLY A 351 -12.53 17.32 -14.10
CA GLY A 351 -11.34 17.57 -14.93
C GLY A 351 -10.33 16.39 -14.99
N ILE A 352 -10.05 15.77 -13.85
CA ILE A 352 -9.15 14.61 -13.77
C ILE A 352 -9.90 13.28 -13.99
N THR A 353 -11.06 13.16 -13.36
CA THR A 353 -11.95 12.00 -13.46
C THR A 353 -13.38 12.44 -13.27
N ASP A 354 -14.30 11.77 -13.95
CA ASP A 354 -15.75 12.01 -13.79
C ASP A 354 -16.29 11.46 -12.46
N LYS A 355 -15.52 10.58 -11.81
CA LYS A 355 -15.93 9.86 -10.60
C LYS A 355 -15.11 10.30 -9.41
N PHE A 356 -15.69 11.02 -8.48
CA PHE A 356 -15.00 11.46 -7.26
C PHE A 356 -14.43 10.31 -6.43
N ASN A 357 -15.07 9.14 -6.43
CA ASN A 357 -14.60 7.93 -5.75
C ASN A 357 -13.23 7.44 -6.27
N ASP A 358 -12.90 7.73 -7.54
CA ASP A 358 -11.59 7.39 -8.11
C ASP A 358 -10.46 8.09 -7.36
N ILE A 359 -10.71 9.32 -6.88
CA ILE A 359 -9.74 10.08 -6.09
C ILE A 359 -9.50 9.40 -4.74
N ASP A 360 -10.57 8.96 -4.07
CA ASP A 360 -10.45 8.25 -2.80
C ASP A 360 -9.69 6.93 -2.98
N GLU A 361 -10.00 6.19 -4.03
CA GLU A 361 -9.33 4.93 -4.33
C GLU A 361 -7.86 5.14 -4.66
N ALA A 362 -7.51 6.20 -5.40
CA ALA A 362 -6.12 6.55 -5.68
C ALA A 362 -5.33 6.85 -4.39
N MET A 363 -5.94 7.53 -3.43
CA MET A 363 -5.28 7.79 -2.14
C MET A 363 -5.11 6.52 -1.32
N ARG A 364 -6.09 5.63 -1.31
CA ARG A 364 -5.97 4.34 -0.62
C ARG A 364 -4.90 3.45 -1.24
N LEU A 365 -4.92 3.27 -2.54
CA LEU A 365 -4.04 2.35 -3.26
C LEU A 365 -2.63 2.88 -3.51
N GLY A 366 -2.49 4.21 -3.67
CA GLY A 366 -1.23 4.86 -3.99
C GLY A 366 -0.50 5.46 -2.80
N PHE A 367 -1.24 5.83 -1.75
CA PHE A 367 -0.69 6.48 -0.56
C PHE A 367 -1.02 5.75 0.75
N ASN A 368 -1.68 4.59 0.66
CA ASN A 368 -2.09 3.77 1.81
C ASN A 368 -2.96 4.54 2.84
N TRP A 369 -3.79 5.47 2.39
CA TRP A 369 -4.74 6.13 3.25
C TRP A 369 -5.87 5.18 3.64
N ALA A 370 -6.39 5.30 4.85
CA ALA A 370 -7.57 4.57 5.28
C ALA A 370 -8.85 5.18 4.71
N LEU A 371 -8.85 6.51 4.54
CA LEU A 371 -9.96 7.30 3.98
C LEU A 371 -9.40 8.24 2.91
N GLY A 372 -10.06 8.30 1.75
CA GLY A 372 -9.80 9.33 0.76
C GLY A 372 -10.52 10.64 1.10
N PRO A 373 -10.28 11.74 0.33
CA PRO A 373 -10.81 13.06 0.64
C PRO A 373 -12.34 13.12 0.76
N PHE A 374 -13.08 12.42 -0.10
CA PHE A 374 -14.54 12.42 -0.07
C PHE A 374 -15.09 11.49 1.00
N GLU A 375 -14.39 10.40 1.32
CA GLU A 375 -14.68 9.58 2.50
C GLU A 375 -14.45 10.38 3.79
N MET A 376 -13.40 11.23 3.85
CA MET A 376 -13.19 12.17 4.96
C MET A 376 -14.34 13.16 5.09
N LEU A 377 -14.82 13.72 3.97
CA LEU A 377 -15.98 14.62 3.95
C LEU A 377 -17.24 13.92 4.50
N ASN A 378 -17.48 12.69 4.06
CA ASN A 378 -18.60 11.87 4.53
C ASN A 378 -18.51 11.56 6.03
N GLU A 379 -17.34 11.20 6.54
CA GLU A 379 -17.09 10.96 7.98
C GLU A 379 -17.26 12.22 8.83
N ILE A 380 -16.81 13.38 8.36
CA ILE A 380 -17.01 14.68 9.01
C ILE A 380 -18.50 14.99 9.08
N GLY A 381 -19.23 14.63 8.04
CA GLY A 381 -20.63 14.98 7.81
C GLY A 381 -20.78 16.32 7.09
N ILE A 382 -21.60 16.32 6.05
CA ILE A 382 -21.77 17.44 5.11
C ILE A 382 -22.16 18.73 5.83
N LYS A 383 -23.14 18.66 6.73
CA LYS A 383 -23.58 19.82 7.51
C LYS A 383 -22.44 20.43 8.33
N ASN A 384 -21.71 19.60 9.09
CA ASN A 384 -20.60 20.05 9.92
C ASN A 384 -19.44 20.63 9.08
N PHE A 385 -19.22 20.09 7.87
CA PHE A 385 -18.23 20.62 6.95
C PHE A 385 -18.60 22.00 6.43
N PHE A 386 -19.83 22.19 5.94
CA PHE A 386 -20.27 23.47 5.39
C PHE A 386 -20.49 24.57 6.46
N GLU A 387 -20.73 24.19 7.72
CA GLU A 387 -20.76 25.15 8.84
C GLU A 387 -19.37 25.75 9.16
N LYS A 388 -18.28 25.09 8.73
CA LYS A 388 -16.90 25.46 9.08
C LYS A 388 -16.05 25.92 7.90
N ILE A 389 -16.39 25.56 6.68
CA ILE A 389 -15.59 25.91 5.50
C ILE A 389 -15.99 27.27 4.95
N ASP A 390 -14.97 28.05 4.58
CA ASP A 390 -15.17 29.35 3.92
C ASP A 390 -14.82 29.26 2.42
N ASN A 391 -15.42 30.15 1.61
CA ASN A 391 -15.05 30.37 0.21
C ASN A 391 -15.09 29.12 -0.67
N PHE A 392 -16.18 28.35 -0.60
CA PHE A 392 -16.38 27.14 -1.42
C PHE A 392 -17.26 27.40 -2.67
N GLU A 393 -17.89 28.56 -2.80
CA GLU A 393 -18.90 28.88 -3.81
C GLU A 393 -18.37 28.74 -5.23
N ASN A 394 -17.08 29.04 -5.43
CA ASN A 394 -16.42 28.90 -6.73
C ASN A 394 -16.02 27.44 -7.04
N ASN A 395 -16.15 26.52 -6.08
CA ASN A 395 -15.91 25.09 -6.29
C ASN A 395 -17.23 24.44 -6.75
N GLN A 396 -17.31 24.12 -8.03
CA GLN A 396 -18.55 23.62 -8.65
C GLN A 396 -19.08 22.35 -7.94
N PHE A 397 -18.21 21.42 -7.58
CA PHE A 397 -18.62 20.18 -6.91
C PHE A 397 -19.21 20.49 -5.52
N LEU A 398 -18.48 21.24 -4.70
CA LEU A 398 -18.95 21.60 -3.35
C LEU A 398 -20.21 22.47 -3.38
N ASN A 399 -20.30 23.42 -4.31
CA ASN A 399 -21.49 24.25 -4.45
C ASN A 399 -22.71 23.41 -4.86
N ASN A 400 -22.57 22.48 -5.78
CA ASN A 400 -23.65 21.56 -6.15
C ASN A 400 -24.06 20.69 -4.97
N LEU A 401 -23.10 20.16 -4.21
CA LEU A 401 -23.36 19.35 -3.03
C LEU A 401 -24.10 20.14 -1.94
N PHE A 402 -23.68 21.38 -1.67
CA PHE A 402 -24.34 22.28 -0.72
C PHE A 402 -25.80 22.55 -1.09
N ASN A 403 -26.05 22.83 -2.38
CA ASN A 403 -27.39 23.14 -2.88
C ASN A 403 -28.30 21.90 -2.96
N SER A 404 -27.76 20.73 -3.18
CA SER A 404 -28.52 19.47 -3.24
C SER A 404 -29.10 19.05 -1.89
N LYS A 405 -28.50 19.50 -0.78
CA LYS A 405 -28.82 19.08 0.59
C LYS A 405 -28.77 17.55 0.79
N ASP A 406 -28.03 16.85 -0.06
CA ASP A 406 -27.89 15.39 -0.01
C ASP A 406 -26.90 15.00 1.08
N GLU A 407 -27.40 14.56 2.22
CA GLU A 407 -26.58 14.10 3.32
C GLU A 407 -25.90 12.74 3.06
N ASN A 408 -26.31 12.03 2.02
CA ASN A 408 -25.82 10.70 1.64
C ASN A 408 -25.17 10.68 0.25
N PHE A 409 -24.53 11.77 -0.18
CA PHE A 409 -23.94 11.89 -1.52
C PHE A 409 -22.94 10.78 -1.86
N TYR A 410 -22.28 10.22 -0.86
CA TYR A 410 -21.28 9.19 -1.06
C TYR A 410 -21.89 7.84 -1.47
N GLY A 411 -23.13 7.57 -1.05
CA GLY A 411 -23.82 6.31 -1.28
C GLY A 411 -23.07 5.12 -0.65
N GLU A 412 -23.36 3.91 -1.14
CA GLU A 412 -22.56 2.73 -0.76
C GLU A 412 -21.19 2.78 -1.46
N ARG A 413 -20.12 2.50 -0.71
CA ARG A 413 -18.76 2.40 -1.23
C ARG A 413 -18.70 1.38 -2.37
N GLN A 414 -18.54 1.84 -3.59
CA GLN A 414 -18.29 0.97 -4.74
C GLN A 414 -16.84 0.51 -4.69
N LEU A 415 -16.61 -0.71 -4.25
CA LEU A 415 -15.31 -1.34 -4.39
C LEU A 415 -15.13 -1.77 -5.85
N TYR A 416 -14.00 -1.40 -6.45
CA TYR A 416 -13.70 -1.60 -7.88
C TYR A 416 -13.63 -3.06 -8.32
N THR A 417 -13.62 -4.00 -7.40
CA THR A 417 -13.51 -5.41 -7.71
C THR A 417 -14.79 -6.15 -7.30
N ASP A 418 -15.17 -7.18 -8.06
CA ASP A 418 -16.22 -8.15 -7.67
C ASP A 418 -15.81 -9.01 -6.46
N ILE A 419 -14.71 -8.64 -5.80
CA ILE A 419 -14.19 -9.34 -4.62
C ILE A 419 -15.10 -9.03 -3.43
N GLU A 420 -15.58 -10.08 -2.79
CA GLU A 420 -16.27 -10.00 -1.51
C GLU A 420 -15.25 -9.64 -0.41
N THR A 421 -15.39 -8.45 0.16
CA THR A 421 -14.58 -8.00 1.30
C THR A 421 -15.39 -8.14 2.60
N LEU A 422 -14.70 -8.16 3.74
CA LEU A 422 -15.37 -8.21 5.03
C LEU A 422 -16.28 -6.99 5.23
N GLY A 423 -15.88 -5.80 4.73
CA GLY A 423 -16.70 -4.59 4.74
C GLY A 423 -18.02 -4.73 3.97
N LYS A 424 -18.04 -5.48 2.86
CA LYS A 424 -19.28 -5.79 2.11
C LYS A 424 -20.14 -6.86 2.82
N ILE A 425 -19.50 -7.73 3.58
CA ILE A 425 -20.18 -8.87 4.25
C ILE A 425 -20.81 -8.42 5.57
N ARG A 426 -20.12 -7.60 6.37
CA ARG A 426 -20.59 -7.18 7.72
C ARG A 426 -22.02 -6.63 7.72
N PRO A 427 -22.45 -5.74 6.82
CA PRO A 427 -23.82 -5.23 6.81
C PRO A 427 -24.88 -6.30 6.51
N LYS A 428 -24.47 -7.40 5.86
CA LYS A 428 -25.35 -8.52 5.47
C LYS A 428 -25.29 -9.70 6.46
N ALA A 429 -24.36 -9.66 7.40
CA ALA A 429 -24.10 -10.72 8.38
C ALA A 429 -24.80 -10.44 9.70
N ILE A 430 -25.11 -11.49 10.43
CA ILE A 430 -25.64 -11.40 11.80
C ILE A 430 -24.45 -11.37 12.75
N LYS A 431 -24.35 -10.35 13.59
CA LYS A 431 -23.36 -10.32 14.67
C LYS A 431 -23.80 -11.32 15.75
N VAL A 432 -23.00 -12.37 15.95
CA VAL A 432 -23.29 -13.48 16.87
C VAL A 432 -22.76 -13.17 18.27
N ASP A 433 -21.51 -12.71 18.36
CA ASP A 433 -20.85 -12.40 19.62
C ASP A 433 -19.80 -11.30 19.42
N LYS A 434 -19.47 -10.62 20.52
CA LYS A 434 -18.42 -9.59 20.59
C LYS A 434 -17.86 -9.55 21.99
N ASN A 435 -16.53 -9.58 22.09
CA ASN A 435 -15.80 -9.28 23.33
C ASN A 435 -14.76 -8.17 23.10
N ASN A 436 -13.81 -7.99 24.01
CA ASN A 436 -12.80 -6.93 23.91
C ASN A 436 -11.78 -7.15 22.77
N SER A 437 -11.65 -8.37 22.27
CA SER A 437 -10.55 -8.78 21.39
C SER A 437 -10.98 -9.34 20.05
N ALA A 438 -12.27 -9.69 19.88
CA ALA A 438 -12.77 -10.22 18.63
C ALA A 438 -14.29 -10.00 18.45
N GLU A 439 -14.73 -10.07 17.21
CA GLU A 439 -16.13 -10.10 16.81
C GLU A 439 -16.41 -11.38 16.02
N ILE A 440 -17.57 -12.00 16.26
CA ILE A 440 -18.06 -13.17 15.53
C ILE A 440 -19.27 -12.76 14.72
N TYR A 441 -19.22 -13.02 13.42
CA TYR A 441 -20.34 -12.80 12.49
C TYR A 441 -20.79 -14.12 11.91
N ARG A 442 -22.09 -14.25 11.66
CA ARG A 442 -22.67 -15.35 10.86
C ARG A 442 -23.12 -14.84 9.51
N PHE A 443 -22.57 -15.41 8.47
CA PHE A 443 -22.95 -15.09 7.11
C PHE A 443 -23.25 -16.39 6.35
N LYS A 444 -24.50 -16.53 5.85
CA LYS A 444 -24.98 -17.79 5.29
C LYS A 444 -24.79 -18.94 6.31
N ASP A 445 -24.12 -20.02 5.92
CA ASP A 445 -23.95 -21.23 6.74
C ASP A 445 -22.60 -21.30 7.46
N PHE A 446 -21.83 -20.21 7.55
CA PHE A 446 -20.53 -20.17 8.20
C PHE A 446 -20.36 -18.99 9.15
N ASN A 447 -19.44 -19.14 10.07
CA ASN A 447 -19.01 -18.07 10.96
C ASN A 447 -17.75 -17.38 10.43
N ILE A 448 -17.62 -16.11 10.78
CA ILE A 448 -16.45 -15.29 10.54
C ILE A 448 -15.94 -14.75 11.86
N VAL A 449 -14.65 -14.90 12.15
CA VAL A 449 -13.99 -14.25 13.28
C VAL A 449 -13.07 -13.16 12.78
N GLU A 450 -13.22 -11.96 13.34
CA GLU A 450 -12.36 -10.82 13.14
C GLU A 450 -11.76 -10.38 14.48
N PHE A 451 -10.43 -10.25 14.55
CA PHE A 451 -9.75 -9.71 15.72
C PHE A 451 -9.82 -8.18 15.73
N THR A 452 -10.03 -7.59 16.89
CA THR A 452 -10.24 -6.13 17.06
C THR A 452 -9.20 -5.47 17.97
N THR A 453 -8.25 -6.22 18.49
CA THR A 453 -7.16 -5.71 19.32
C THR A 453 -6.18 -4.88 18.49
N LYS A 454 -5.35 -4.08 19.16
CA LYS A 454 -4.24 -3.38 18.50
C LYS A 454 -3.30 -4.39 17.83
N ALA A 455 -3.07 -4.20 16.52
CA ALA A 455 -2.26 -5.10 15.69
C ALA A 455 -2.83 -6.54 15.62
N ASN A 456 -4.09 -6.74 15.94
CA ASN A 456 -4.77 -8.04 15.98
C ASN A 456 -4.02 -9.05 16.86
N THR A 457 -3.46 -8.56 17.98
CA THR A 457 -2.75 -9.43 18.93
C THR A 457 -3.72 -10.32 19.68
N LEU A 458 -3.27 -11.53 20.00
CA LEU A 458 -4.07 -12.58 20.57
C LEU A 458 -3.94 -12.60 22.11
N ASP A 459 -5.06 -12.76 22.77
CA ASP A 459 -5.22 -12.91 24.21
C ASP A 459 -6.28 -13.98 24.51
N TYR A 460 -6.72 -14.08 25.77
CA TYR A 460 -7.70 -15.07 26.19
C TYR A 460 -9.04 -14.89 25.45
N ASP A 461 -9.51 -13.65 25.33
CA ASP A 461 -10.81 -13.33 24.71
C ASP A 461 -10.82 -13.67 23.21
N SER A 462 -9.71 -13.37 22.48
CA SER A 462 -9.59 -13.74 21.07
C SER A 462 -9.57 -15.26 20.86
N MET A 463 -8.89 -16.00 21.73
CA MET A 463 -8.84 -17.47 21.69
C MET A 463 -10.20 -18.11 22.04
N ASP A 464 -10.95 -17.51 22.99
CA ASP A 464 -12.31 -17.94 23.33
C ASP A 464 -13.27 -17.75 22.14
N SER A 465 -13.18 -16.63 21.45
CA SER A 465 -13.98 -16.36 20.24
C SER A 465 -13.70 -17.36 19.12
N LEU A 466 -12.43 -17.73 18.90
CA LEU A 466 -12.08 -18.77 17.93
C LEU A 466 -12.72 -20.11 18.27
N LYS A 467 -12.66 -20.50 19.55
CA LYS A 467 -13.24 -21.77 20.01
C LYS A 467 -14.76 -21.80 19.89
N LYS A 468 -15.43 -20.70 20.26
CA LYS A 468 -16.90 -20.57 20.15
C LYS A 468 -17.38 -20.63 18.70
N ALA A 469 -16.61 -20.05 17.78
CA ALA A 469 -17.04 -19.92 16.40
C ALA A 469 -16.96 -21.22 15.58
N THR A 470 -16.44 -22.32 16.15
CA THR A 470 -16.34 -23.62 15.45
C THR A 470 -17.63 -24.46 15.49
N ASP A 471 -18.74 -23.93 16.03
CA ASP A 471 -20.06 -24.56 15.94
C ASP A 471 -20.59 -24.67 14.49
N LYS A 472 -19.89 -24.00 13.54
CA LYS A 472 -20.12 -24.02 12.10
C LYS A 472 -18.79 -23.91 11.35
N PRO A 473 -18.75 -24.12 10.02
CA PRO A 473 -17.59 -23.78 9.22
C PRO A 473 -17.09 -22.37 9.54
N LEU A 474 -15.79 -22.21 9.77
CA LEU A 474 -15.20 -21.00 10.27
C LEU A 474 -14.25 -20.36 9.25
N ILE A 475 -14.39 -19.05 9.04
CA ILE A 475 -13.40 -18.22 8.35
C ILE A 475 -12.75 -17.27 9.36
N ILE A 476 -11.42 -17.29 9.46
CA ILE A 476 -10.64 -16.34 10.26
C ILE A 476 -10.04 -15.31 9.28
N ILE A 477 -10.49 -14.06 9.38
CA ILE A 477 -10.08 -12.99 8.45
C ILE A 477 -10.08 -11.65 9.17
N ASN A 478 -9.14 -10.78 8.81
CA ASN A 478 -9.10 -9.41 9.29
C ASN A 478 -8.98 -8.45 8.10
N GLU A 479 -9.87 -7.48 8.03
CA GLU A 479 -9.79 -6.39 7.05
C GLU A 479 -8.89 -5.27 7.58
N SER A 480 -7.60 -5.58 7.72
CA SER A 480 -6.59 -4.67 8.22
C SER A 480 -5.24 -4.95 7.55
N MET A 481 -4.23 -4.12 7.82
CA MET A 481 -2.88 -4.30 7.28
C MET A 481 -2.16 -5.56 7.77
N GLN A 482 -2.76 -6.33 8.66
CA GLN A 482 -2.17 -7.54 9.24
C GLN A 482 -3.23 -8.52 9.71
N PHE A 483 -2.91 -9.80 9.58
CA PHE A 483 -3.75 -10.87 10.13
C PHE A 483 -3.60 -10.93 11.66
N SER A 484 -2.37 -11.06 12.16
CA SER A 484 -2.07 -10.98 13.59
C SER A 484 -0.57 -10.78 13.82
N ALA A 485 -0.21 -9.87 14.72
CA ALA A 485 1.17 -9.69 15.15
C ALA A 485 1.60 -10.68 16.26
N GLY A 486 0.78 -11.68 16.57
CA GLY A 486 1.06 -12.71 17.58
C GLY A 486 0.38 -12.46 18.92
N VAL A 487 0.89 -13.10 19.97
CA VAL A 487 0.35 -12.97 21.33
C VAL A 487 0.51 -11.54 21.86
N ASN A 488 -0.48 -11.07 22.60
CA ASN A 488 -0.43 -9.78 23.29
C ASN A 488 0.58 -9.84 24.44
N LEU A 489 1.81 -9.41 24.16
CA LEU A 489 2.91 -9.43 25.14
C LEU A 489 2.61 -8.57 26.37
N THR A 490 1.91 -7.44 26.23
CA THR A 490 1.52 -6.60 27.36
C THR A 490 0.60 -7.36 28.34
N TYR A 491 -0.33 -8.15 27.78
CA TYR A 491 -1.20 -9.01 28.59
C TYR A 491 -0.39 -10.02 29.40
N THR A 492 0.57 -10.68 28.76
CA THR A 492 1.42 -11.69 29.42
C THR A 492 2.39 -11.06 30.42
N MET A 493 3.02 -9.92 30.06
CA MET A 493 3.93 -9.21 30.95
C MET A 493 3.26 -8.72 32.23
N ASN A 494 2.01 -8.31 32.18
CA ASN A 494 1.25 -7.90 33.38
C ASN A 494 1.15 -9.01 34.45
N PHE A 495 1.15 -10.29 34.05
CA PHE A 495 1.23 -11.41 34.98
C PHE A 495 2.67 -11.66 35.44
N ALA A 496 3.64 -11.58 34.53
CA ALA A 496 5.05 -11.79 34.85
C ALA A 496 5.55 -10.74 35.87
N ASP A 497 5.21 -9.49 35.71
CA ASP A 497 5.57 -8.39 36.62
C ASP A 497 5.01 -8.58 38.03
N LYS A 498 3.89 -9.31 38.15
CA LYS A 498 3.26 -9.67 39.44
C LYS A 498 3.76 -11.00 39.99
N GLY A 499 4.65 -11.70 39.29
CA GLY A 499 5.09 -13.05 39.65
C GLY A 499 4.00 -14.13 39.49
N ASP A 500 2.92 -13.83 38.78
CA ASP A 500 1.79 -14.75 38.57
C ASP A 500 2.02 -15.67 37.35
N PHE A 501 3.01 -16.55 37.48
CA PHE A 501 3.34 -17.52 36.44
C PHE A 501 2.25 -18.57 36.21
N LYS A 502 1.39 -18.81 37.23
CA LYS A 502 0.26 -19.75 37.09
C LYS A 502 -0.77 -19.24 36.06
N SER A 503 -1.02 -17.95 36.05
CA SER A 503 -1.92 -17.34 35.03
C SER A 503 -1.32 -17.40 33.63
N ILE A 504 0.00 -17.24 33.50
CA ILE A 504 0.71 -17.43 32.24
C ILE A 504 0.59 -18.88 31.75
N GLU A 505 0.86 -19.86 32.64
CA GLU A 505 0.73 -21.29 32.31
C GLU A 505 -0.71 -21.63 31.88
N LYS A 506 -1.70 -21.13 32.61
CA LYS A 506 -3.12 -21.31 32.27
C LYS A 506 -3.46 -20.74 30.90
N PHE A 507 -2.95 -19.56 30.56
CA PHE A 507 -3.15 -18.93 29.25
C PHE A 507 -2.49 -19.74 28.14
N ILE A 508 -1.22 -20.16 28.31
CA ILE A 508 -0.52 -21.00 27.33
C ILE A 508 -1.27 -22.30 27.08
N LYS A 509 -1.72 -22.95 28.14
CA LYS A 509 -2.50 -24.19 28.03
C LYS A 509 -3.80 -23.98 27.25
N TYR A 510 -4.52 -22.91 27.57
CA TYR A 510 -5.76 -22.56 26.86
C TYR A 510 -5.51 -22.26 25.38
N PHE A 511 -4.41 -21.56 25.08
CA PHE A 511 -3.99 -21.27 23.70
C PHE A 511 -3.71 -22.56 22.94
N GLN A 512 -2.95 -23.49 23.52
CA GLN A 512 -2.65 -24.81 22.95
C GLN A 512 -3.93 -25.63 22.72
N GLU A 513 -4.83 -25.65 23.70
CA GLU A 513 -6.12 -26.35 23.59
C GLU A 513 -6.99 -25.76 22.48
N THR A 514 -7.03 -24.43 22.32
CA THR A 514 -7.75 -23.77 21.24
C THR A 514 -7.13 -24.10 19.88
N CYS A 515 -5.82 -24.02 19.73
CA CYS A 515 -5.12 -24.45 18.52
C CYS A 515 -5.44 -25.90 18.15
N LYS A 516 -5.41 -26.81 19.15
CA LYS A 516 -5.81 -28.21 18.95
C LYS A 516 -7.27 -28.33 18.54
N HIS A 517 -8.15 -27.56 19.17
CA HIS A 517 -9.58 -27.54 18.84
C HIS A 517 -9.84 -27.09 17.40
N LEU A 518 -9.18 -26.04 16.92
CA LEU A 518 -9.26 -25.60 15.51
C LEU A 518 -8.82 -26.71 14.56
N LYS A 519 -7.70 -27.38 14.85
CA LYS A 519 -7.14 -28.43 13.99
C LYS A 519 -8.07 -29.64 13.84
N TYR A 520 -8.77 -30.01 14.92
CA TYR A 520 -9.64 -31.18 14.99
C TYR A 520 -11.12 -30.79 15.08
N SER A 521 -11.47 -29.58 14.63
CA SER A 521 -12.86 -29.14 14.55
C SER A 521 -13.69 -30.06 13.66
N GLU A 522 -14.94 -30.31 14.04
CA GLU A 522 -15.91 -31.05 13.22
C GLU A 522 -16.25 -30.31 11.92
N HIS A 523 -16.12 -28.98 11.92
CA HIS A 523 -16.36 -28.13 10.77
C HIS A 523 -15.06 -27.59 10.20
N PRO A 524 -14.98 -27.34 8.88
CA PRO A 524 -13.80 -26.77 8.25
C PRO A 524 -13.44 -25.41 8.82
N VAL A 525 -12.14 -25.19 9.05
CA VAL A 525 -11.56 -23.92 9.45
C VAL A 525 -10.69 -23.38 8.29
N VAL A 526 -10.95 -22.18 7.84
CA VAL A 526 -10.22 -21.49 6.80
C VAL A 526 -9.62 -20.21 7.36
N SER A 527 -8.32 -20.00 7.20
CA SER A 527 -7.68 -18.71 7.49
C SER A 527 -7.38 -17.95 6.21
N ALA A 528 -7.72 -16.66 6.20
CA ALA A 528 -7.44 -15.73 5.09
C ALA A 528 -6.43 -14.65 5.54
N PRO A 529 -5.13 -14.99 5.68
CA PRO A 529 -4.14 -14.07 6.20
C PRO A 529 -3.68 -13.05 5.16
N SER A 530 -3.45 -11.81 5.62
CA SER A 530 -2.84 -10.71 4.88
C SER A 530 -1.83 -9.98 5.75
N GLY A 531 -0.79 -9.40 5.14
CA GLY A 531 0.23 -8.64 5.86
C GLY A 531 0.97 -9.48 6.92
N LEU A 532 1.14 -8.92 8.12
CA LEU A 532 1.85 -9.61 9.19
C LEU A 532 1.00 -10.75 9.77
N THR A 533 1.60 -11.95 9.83
CA THR A 533 1.03 -13.15 10.44
C THR A 533 2.17 -13.83 11.23
N LEU A 534 2.42 -13.33 12.43
CA LEU A 534 3.63 -13.63 13.18
C LEU A 534 3.31 -14.35 14.51
N GLY A 535 4.25 -15.14 14.97
CA GLY A 535 4.19 -15.78 16.27
C GLY A 535 2.89 -16.57 16.50
N GLY A 536 2.16 -16.26 17.58
CA GLY A 536 0.86 -16.89 17.87
C GLY A 536 -0.18 -16.75 16.73
N GLY A 537 -0.10 -15.68 15.91
CA GLY A 537 -0.95 -15.55 14.72
C GLY A 537 -0.62 -16.61 13.66
N PHE A 538 0.66 -16.93 13.48
CA PHE A 538 1.07 -18.04 12.63
C PHE A 538 0.69 -19.39 13.25
N GLU A 539 0.78 -19.52 14.59
CA GLU A 539 0.37 -20.75 15.28
C GLU A 539 -1.13 -21.05 15.07
N VAL A 540 -2.00 -20.04 15.08
CA VAL A 540 -3.43 -20.17 14.72
C VAL A 540 -3.57 -20.54 13.24
N LEU A 541 -2.87 -19.85 12.35
CA LEU A 541 -2.90 -20.09 10.91
C LEU A 541 -2.65 -21.55 10.54
N VAL A 542 -1.59 -22.15 11.10
CA VAL A 542 -1.18 -23.53 10.75
C VAL A 542 -2.12 -24.62 11.27
N GLN A 543 -3.09 -24.26 12.10
CA GLN A 543 -4.15 -25.19 12.55
C GLN A 543 -5.36 -25.23 11.60
N SER A 544 -5.44 -24.32 10.64
CA SER A 544 -6.54 -24.30 9.68
C SER A 544 -6.46 -25.42 8.67
N ASN A 545 -7.59 -25.95 8.24
CA ASN A 545 -7.68 -26.96 7.19
C ASN A 545 -7.24 -26.40 5.83
N PHE A 546 -7.59 -25.13 5.57
CA PHE A 546 -7.23 -24.41 4.34
C PHE A 546 -6.73 -23.01 4.66
N VAL A 547 -5.83 -22.52 3.84
CA VAL A 547 -5.29 -21.17 3.92
C VAL A 547 -5.45 -20.47 2.57
N ALA A 548 -6.24 -19.38 2.56
CA ALA A 548 -6.38 -18.47 1.42
C ALA A 548 -5.50 -17.23 1.64
N SER A 549 -4.21 -17.37 1.37
CA SER A 549 -3.22 -16.32 1.69
C SER A 549 -3.18 -15.22 0.64
N HIS A 550 -3.10 -13.97 1.11
CA HIS A 550 -2.73 -12.84 0.26
C HIS A 550 -1.28 -13.00 -0.24
N THR A 551 -1.00 -12.53 -1.46
CA THR A 551 0.35 -12.64 -2.06
C THR A 551 1.42 -11.84 -1.32
N ASN A 552 1.03 -10.74 -0.66
CA ASN A 552 1.91 -9.91 0.16
C ASN A 552 1.67 -10.22 1.64
N ILE A 553 2.32 -11.25 2.13
CA ILE A 553 2.25 -11.72 3.51
C ILE A 553 3.67 -11.76 4.09
N VAL A 554 3.77 -11.54 5.39
CA VAL A 554 5.00 -11.81 6.16
C VAL A 554 4.62 -12.78 7.26
N VAL A 555 5.09 -14.01 7.13
CA VAL A 555 4.70 -15.10 8.05
C VAL A 555 5.91 -15.73 8.71
N GLY A 556 5.79 -16.11 9.98
CA GLY A 556 6.84 -16.84 10.69
C GLY A 556 6.66 -16.87 12.19
N LEU A 557 7.45 -17.76 12.79
CA LEU A 557 7.59 -17.88 14.24
C LEU A 557 8.79 -17.04 14.67
N VAL A 558 8.53 -15.89 15.27
CA VAL A 558 9.51 -14.84 15.54
C VAL A 558 9.76 -14.61 17.04
N GLU A 559 9.27 -15.49 17.88
CA GLU A 559 9.29 -15.39 19.34
C GLU A 559 10.72 -15.24 19.89
N THR A 560 11.71 -15.83 19.24
CA THR A 560 13.13 -15.75 19.66
C THR A 560 13.71 -14.33 19.61
N ILE A 561 13.14 -13.42 18.79
CA ILE A 561 13.53 -12.00 18.75
C ILE A 561 13.28 -11.33 20.11
N VAL A 562 12.25 -11.77 20.83
CA VAL A 562 11.86 -11.23 22.14
C VAL A 562 12.23 -12.17 23.31
N GLY A 563 13.09 -13.16 23.07
CA GLY A 563 13.59 -14.09 24.10
C GLY A 563 12.59 -15.16 24.51
N LEU A 564 11.60 -15.46 23.65
CA LEU A 564 10.61 -16.51 23.86
C LEU A 564 10.75 -17.63 22.83
N ILE A 565 9.97 -18.70 23.00
CA ILE A 565 9.82 -19.77 22.03
C ILE A 565 8.34 -19.97 21.68
N PRO A 566 8.00 -20.44 20.47
CA PRO A 566 6.62 -20.72 20.11
C PRO A 566 5.98 -21.74 21.05
N ALA A 567 4.93 -21.33 21.74
CA ALA A 567 4.30 -22.14 22.79
C ALA A 567 2.88 -22.62 22.45
N GLY A 568 2.23 -22.07 21.41
CA GLY A 568 0.88 -22.44 20.99
C GLY A 568 0.79 -23.70 20.11
N GLY A 569 1.93 -24.31 19.79
CA GLY A 569 2.01 -25.52 18.94
C GLY A 569 2.82 -25.34 17.66
N GLY A 570 3.38 -24.15 17.40
CA GLY A 570 4.15 -23.86 16.20
C GLY A 570 5.36 -24.77 16.02
N CYS A 571 6.15 -25.01 17.06
CA CYS A 571 7.30 -25.94 17.00
C CYS A 571 6.88 -27.33 16.54
N LYS A 572 5.81 -27.88 17.14
CA LYS A 572 5.28 -29.20 16.80
C LYS A 572 4.79 -29.27 15.34
N GLU A 573 4.00 -28.26 14.92
CA GLU A 573 3.43 -28.25 13.57
C GLU A 573 4.51 -28.10 12.50
N MET A 574 5.50 -27.25 12.72
CA MET A 574 6.63 -27.09 11.81
C MET A 574 7.44 -28.39 11.72
N LEU A 575 7.77 -29.01 12.85
CA LEU A 575 8.50 -30.27 12.86
C LEU A 575 7.73 -31.38 12.12
N TRP A 576 6.45 -31.51 12.38
CA TRP A 576 5.59 -32.49 11.71
C TRP A 576 5.55 -32.27 10.19
N ARG A 577 5.35 -31.02 9.74
CA ARG A 577 5.29 -30.70 8.31
C ARG A 577 6.61 -30.96 7.60
N TRP A 578 7.75 -30.56 8.19
CA TRP A 578 9.06 -30.81 7.64
C TRP A 578 9.40 -32.30 7.62
N SER A 579 8.95 -33.09 8.61
CA SER A 579 9.16 -34.55 8.62
C SER A 579 8.44 -35.30 7.49
N GLN A 580 7.42 -34.67 6.87
CA GLN A 580 6.72 -35.29 5.74
C GLN A 580 7.44 -35.07 4.38
N THR A 581 8.51 -34.28 4.34
CA THR A 581 9.26 -34.02 3.10
C THR A 581 10.08 -35.23 2.63
N GLY A 582 10.39 -35.24 1.33
CA GLY A 582 11.20 -36.32 0.75
C GLY A 582 12.63 -36.37 1.31
N GLU A 583 13.19 -35.21 1.66
CA GLU A 583 14.49 -35.03 2.27
C GLU A 583 14.54 -35.63 3.68
N ALA A 584 13.51 -35.35 4.49
CA ALA A 584 13.43 -35.88 5.86
C ALA A 584 13.29 -37.43 5.91
N LYS A 585 12.71 -38.02 4.86
CA LYS A 585 12.66 -39.51 4.74
C LYS A 585 14.02 -40.15 4.49
N LYS A 586 15.00 -39.38 3.99
CA LYS A 586 16.36 -39.84 3.70
C LYS A 586 17.34 -39.50 4.81
N ASP A 587 17.06 -38.42 5.57
CA ASP A 587 17.89 -37.91 6.65
C ASP A 587 17.02 -37.56 7.86
N PRO A 588 17.11 -38.31 8.98
CA PRO A 588 16.31 -38.05 10.18
C PRO A 588 16.59 -36.70 10.83
N ASP A 589 17.77 -36.12 10.66
CA ASP A 589 18.17 -34.84 11.26
C ASP A 589 17.73 -33.66 10.41
N PHE A 590 17.28 -33.87 9.17
CA PHE A 590 16.88 -32.80 8.25
C PHE A 590 15.77 -31.96 8.83
N ALA A 591 14.65 -32.56 9.25
CA ALA A 591 13.49 -31.80 9.74
C ALA A 591 13.79 -31.02 11.04
N PRO A 592 14.44 -31.61 12.08
CA PRO A 592 14.83 -30.85 13.27
C PRO A 592 15.75 -29.67 12.96
N LEU A 593 16.76 -29.86 12.09
CA LEU A 593 17.69 -28.80 11.71
C LEU A 593 16.99 -27.65 10.94
N GLN A 594 16.07 -27.99 10.02
CA GLN A 594 15.29 -26.97 9.31
C GLN A 594 14.43 -26.14 10.28
N VAL A 595 13.71 -26.80 11.17
CA VAL A 595 12.85 -26.14 12.16
C VAL A 595 13.68 -25.28 13.12
N PHE A 596 14.81 -25.79 13.60
CA PHE A 596 15.73 -25.01 14.43
C PHE A 596 16.24 -23.77 13.69
N ASN A 597 16.66 -23.90 12.42
CA ASN A 597 17.14 -22.78 11.62
C ASN A 597 16.04 -21.73 11.33
N ILE A 598 14.79 -22.16 11.18
CA ILE A 598 13.66 -21.23 10.92
C ILE A 598 13.28 -20.51 12.21
N ILE A 599 13.01 -21.25 13.29
CA ILE A 599 12.52 -20.69 14.54
C ILE A 599 13.64 -19.99 15.32
N GLY A 600 14.81 -20.64 15.43
CA GLY A 600 15.95 -20.12 16.20
C GLY A 600 16.47 -18.78 15.67
N TYR A 601 16.45 -18.60 14.35
CA TYR A 601 16.85 -17.34 13.69
C TYR A 601 15.66 -16.44 13.32
N ALA A 602 14.45 -16.75 13.78
CA ALA A 602 13.23 -15.99 13.52
C ALA A 602 13.05 -15.66 12.02
N LYS A 603 13.28 -16.63 11.15
CA LYS A 603 13.14 -16.43 9.70
C LYS A 603 11.67 -16.27 9.35
N THR A 604 11.40 -15.31 8.48
CA THR A 604 10.06 -15.08 7.95
C THR A 604 10.03 -15.33 6.45
N ALA A 605 8.91 -15.85 5.95
CA ALA A 605 8.59 -15.86 4.53
C ALA A 605 7.85 -14.56 4.16
N THR A 606 8.01 -14.10 2.92
CA THR A 606 7.43 -12.86 2.39
C THR A 606 6.40 -13.11 1.28
N SER A 607 6.10 -14.37 1.07
CA SER A 607 5.07 -14.84 0.14
C SER A 607 4.48 -16.17 0.62
N PRO A 608 3.30 -16.56 0.11
CA PRO A 608 2.70 -17.84 0.45
C PRO A 608 3.45 -19.06 -0.14
N VAL A 609 4.43 -18.84 -1.03
CA VAL A 609 5.18 -19.91 -1.73
C VAL A 609 6.51 -20.20 -1.05
N GLU A 610 7.07 -19.23 -0.31
CA GLU A 610 8.28 -19.42 0.50
C GLU A 610 8.00 -20.26 1.75
#